data_d480a29d1952447704fd3096548a1e8c
#
_entry.id   d480a29d1952447704fd3096548a1e8c
#
_cell.length_a   1.000
_cell.length_b   1.000
_cell.length_c   1.000
_cell.angle_alpha   90.00
_cell.angle_beta   90.00
_cell.angle_gamma   90.00
#
_symmetry.space_group_name_H-M   'P 1'
#
loop_
_entity.id
_entity.type
_entity.pdbx_description
1 polymer ?
#
loop_
_entity_poly.entity_id
_entity_poly.type
_entity_poly.pdbx_seq_one_letter_code
_entity_poly.pdbx_strand_id
1 'polypeptide(L)'
;MSGAGDASQSPRPDRLLAIRNSIARGERSVREVVTDAIERMSSGNARTNALTQIFADEAMVRAAELDAARSSLGPAGTLPPLFGVPMIIKDNICTRLGRTTCASRMLENYRSPFDATCVRRLVEAGAVIVAKSNLDEFAMGGSGEHSAFGPTRNPWDHSRVPGGSSSGSAAAVAAGYAPAALGSDTGGSIRQPAALCGLTGIKPTYGRVSRLGLVAFASSLDQVGPMAHAAADVAPVLEAIMGHDPGDSTSLDADARQGSELLTTPIVGLRLGVPSQARSSANHASVSRVLEQTIATFRAAGATIVDIDLPHADAGIAAYYIIAPAEASSNLARYDGVRFGRRAAVTQGEPLEAMYTRSRTEGFGSEVQRRIMLGTHVLSSGYYDAYYLTALRARRLIKRDFDRAFSRDPGMPGVHAVLMPAT
;
A
#
# COMPACT_ATOMS: atom_id res chain seq x y z
N MET A 1 -23.41 21.46 -23.29
CA MET A 1 -23.62 22.62 -22.41
C MET A 1 -23.61 22.14 -20.96
N SER A 2 -22.66 22.67 -20.22
CA SER A 2 -22.61 23.09 -18.84
C SER A 2 -22.98 22.06 -17.76
N GLY A 3 -21.95 21.70 -17.04
CA GLY A 3 -21.99 21.05 -15.76
C GLY A 3 -20.55 20.84 -15.24
N ALA A 4 -19.68 21.86 -15.38
CA ALA A 4 -18.46 21.93 -14.62
C ALA A 4 -18.85 22.24 -13.16
N GLY A 5 -19.08 21.20 -12.36
CA GLY A 5 -19.24 21.32 -10.93
C GLY A 5 -18.02 22.00 -10.35
N ASP A 6 -18.27 23.02 -9.55
CA ASP A 6 -17.33 23.86 -8.85
C ASP A 6 -16.34 23.00 -8.03
N ALA A 7 -15.15 22.75 -8.60
CA ALA A 7 -14.03 22.04 -7.97
C ALA A 7 -13.32 22.90 -6.91
N SER A 8 -13.86 24.09 -6.55
CA SER A 8 -13.18 25.11 -5.76
C SER A 8 -13.38 25.01 -4.25
N GLN A 9 -14.13 24.01 -3.72
CA GLN A 9 -14.46 23.95 -2.30
C GLN A 9 -14.42 22.55 -1.67
N SER A 10 -13.53 21.66 -2.09
CA SER A 10 -13.19 20.56 -1.19
C SER A 10 -12.25 21.12 -0.11
N PRO A 11 -12.63 21.09 1.18
CA PRO A 11 -11.70 21.49 2.22
C PRO A 11 -10.46 20.63 2.08
N ARG A 12 -9.27 21.25 1.97
CA ARG A 12 -8.00 20.51 1.95
C ARG A 12 -7.97 19.69 3.24
N PRO A 13 -7.89 18.36 3.17
CA PRO A 13 -7.91 17.54 4.37
C PRO A 13 -6.73 17.96 5.26
N ASP A 14 -6.96 17.97 6.57
CA ASP A 14 -5.93 18.26 7.55
C ASP A 14 -4.75 17.31 7.32
N ARG A 15 -3.56 17.87 7.13
CA ARG A 15 -2.34 17.10 6.95
C ARG A 15 -1.92 16.44 8.26
N LEU A 16 -1.28 15.27 8.20
CA LEU A 16 -0.86 14.49 9.36
C LEU A 16 -0.10 15.33 10.39
N LEU A 17 0.92 16.05 9.94
CA LEU A 17 1.73 16.89 10.82
C LEU A 17 0.93 18.05 11.42
N ALA A 18 -0.03 18.62 10.67
CA ALA A 18 -0.89 19.68 11.18
C ALA A 18 -1.79 19.16 12.32
N ILE A 19 -2.41 17.98 12.13
CA ILE A 19 -3.21 17.32 13.17
C ILE A 19 -2.37 17.06 14.40
N ARG A 20 -1.25 16.36 14.27
CA ARG A 20 -0.36 16.03 15.38
C ARG A 20 0.08 17.27 16.14
N ASN A 21 0.43 18.35 15.44
CA ASN A 21 0.88 19.60 16.04
C ASN A 21 -0.26 20.36 16.74
N SER A 22 -1.48 20.37 16.19
CA SER A 22 -2.64 20.98 16.85
C SER A 22 -3.00 20.26 18.15
N ILE A 23 -2.92 18.94 18.18
CA ILE A 23 -3.08 18.15 19.41
C ILE A 23 -1.95 18.48 20.39
N ALA A 24 -0.71 18.55 19.94
CA ALA A 24 0.44 18.87 20.81
C ALA A 24 0.32 20.26 21.45
N ARG A 25 -0.19 21.25 20.72
CA ARG A 25 -0.43 22.61 21.27
C ARG A 25 -1.70 22.75 22.09
N GLY A 26 -2.56 21.73 22.14
CA GLY A 26 -3.82 21.77 22.84
C GLY A 26 -4.94 22.56 22.16
N GLU A 27 -4.77 22.82 20.86
CA GLU A 27 -5.77 23.48 20.03
C GLU A 27 -6.92 22.55 19.70
N ARG A 28 -6.66 21.25 19.66
CA ARG A 28 -7.65 20.18 19.43
C ARG A 28 -7.38 19.01 20.36
N SER A 29 -8.45 18.37 20.81
CA SER A 29 -8.38 17.06 21.47
C SER A 29 -8.26 15.93 20.44
N VAL A 30 -7.78 14.75 20.86
CA VAL A 30 -7.78 13.55 20.01
C VAL A 30 -9.22 13.16 19.68
N ARG A 31 -10.15 13.30 20.63
CA ARG A 31 -11.58 13.02 20.40
C ARG A 31 -12.18 13.87 19.28
N GLU A 32 -11.91 15.17 19.24
CA GLU A 32 -12.38 16.05 18.17
C GLU A 32 -11.84 15.61 16.80
N VAL A 33 -10.55 15.30 16.72
CA VAL A 33 -9.90 14.84 15.47
C VAL A 33 -10.51 13.53 14.99
N VAL A 34 -10.72 12.56 15.89
CA VAL A 34 -11.28 11.25 15.56
C VAL A 34 -12.75 11.36 15.20
N THR A 35 -13.54 12.21 15.88
CA THR A 35 -14.94 12.48 15.54
C THR A 35 -15.07 13.01 14.11
N ASP A 36 -14.29 14.05 13.77
CA ASP A 36 -14.27 14.61 12.41
C ASP A 36 -13.93 13.56 11.33
N ALA A 37 -12.98 12.67 11.63
CA ALA A 37 -12.61 11.59 10.71
C ALA A 37 -13.77 10.59 10.53
N ILE A 38 -14.43 10.17 11.62
CA ILE A 38 -15.58 9.24 11.57
C ILE A 38 -16.75 9.87 10.80
N GLU A 39 -17.05 11.14 11.00
CA GLU A 39 -18.12 11.85 10.30
C GLU A 39 -17.85 11.91 8.80
N ARG A 40 -16.63 12.28 8.38
CA ARG A 40 -16.24 12.28 6.97
C ARG A 40 -16.32 10.88 6.33
N MET A 41 -15.88 9.85 7.04
CA MET A 41 -15.97 8.46 6.56
C MET A 41 -17.44 8.03 6.42
N SER A 42 -18.26 8.26 7.42
CA SER A 42 -19.67 7.84 7.45
C SER A 42 -20.49 8.52 6.37
N SER A 43 -20.28 9.81 6.14
CA SER A 43 -20.99 10.57 5.11
C SER A 43 -20.48 10.35 3.69
N GLY A 44 -19.19 10.00 3.54
CA GLY A 44 -18.53 9.94 2.24
C GLY A 44 -18.40 8.54 1.64
N ASN A 45 -18.33 7.49 2.46
CA ASN A 45 -17.96 6.14 2.01
C ASN A 45 -18.94 5.53 1.00
N ALA A 46 -20.23 5.84 1.09
CA ALA A 46 -21.23 5.38 0.12
C ALA A 46 -20.92 5.81 -1.33
N ARG A 47 -20.23 6.95 -1.51
CA ARG A 47 -19.84 7.46 -2.83
C ARG A 47 -18.56 6.84 -3.37
N THR A 48 -17.60 6.56 -2.49
CA THR A 48 -16.27 6.07 -2.87
C THR A 48 -16.11 4.56 -2.74
N ASN A 49 -16.87 3.91 -1.86
CA ASN A 49 -16.71 2.51 -1.45
C ASN A 49 -15.25 2.19 -1.05
N ALA A 50 -14.59 3.16 -0.39
CA ALA A 50 -13.19 3.08 -0.02
C ALA A 50 -12.94 2.24 1.23
N LEU A 51 -13.96 2.07 2.09
CA LEU A 51 -13.83 1.41 3.38
C LEU A 51 -14.75 0.19 3.48
N THR A 52 -14.23 -0.89 4.02
CA THR A 52 -14.97 -2.12 4.34
C THR A 52 -15.54 -2.11 5.75
N GLN A 53 -14.90 -1.41 6.68
CA GLN A 53 -15.31 -1.30 8.09
C GLN A 53 -14.85 0.05 8.65
N ILE A 54 -15.67 0.65 9.52
CA ILE A 54 -15.35 1.86 10.31
C ILE A 54 -15.46 1.46 11.79
N PHE A 55 -14.47 1.83 12.60
CA PHE A 55 -14.33 1.48 14.02
C PHE A 55 -14.67 2.68 14.92
N ALA A 56 -15.91 3.18 14.82
CA ALA A 56 -16.30 4.42 15.49
C ALA A 56 -16.14 4.33 17.03
N ASP A 57 -16.70 3.28 17.64
CA ASP A 57 -16.72 3.14 19.09
C ASP A 57 -15.31 2.87 19.64
N GLU A 58 -14.57 1.95 19.05
CA GLU A 58 -13.22 1.59 19.47
C GLU A 58 -12.24 2.76 19.28
N ALA A 59 -12.38 3.51 18.19
CA ALA A 59 -11.56 4.70 17.93
C ALA A 59 -11.85 5.82 18.96
N MET A 60 -13.11 6.01 19.35
CA MET A 60 -13.49 6.99 20.37
C MET A 60 -13.01 6.59 21.76
N VAL A 61 -13.02 5.31 22.11
CA VAL A 61 -12.42 4.80 23.36
C VAL A 61 -10.92 5.12 23.37
N ARG A 62 -10.21 4.77 22.28
CA ARG A 62 -8.78 5.04 22.16
C ARG A 62 -8.46 6.54 22.19
N ALA A 63 -9.27 7.37 21.57
CA ALA A 63 -9.12 8.82 21.61
C ALA A 63 -9.23 9.38 23.03
N ALA A 64 -10.18 8.88 23.83
CA ALA A 64 -10.33 9.28 25.22
C ALA A 64 -9.11 8.88 26.09
N GLU A 65 -8.57 7.68 25.89
CA GLU A 65 -7.34 7.22 26.56
C GLU A 65 -6.15 8.16 26.25
N LEU A 66 -5.99 8.54 24.97
CA LEU A 66 -4.91 9.42 24.55
C LEU A 66 -5.08 10.84 25.09
N ASP A 67 -6.30 11.38 25.14
CA ASP A 67 -6.56 12.69 25.75
C ASP A 67 -6.24 12.69 27.25
N ALA A 68 -6.59 11.62 27.98
CA ALA A 68 -6.22 11.43 29.37
C ALA A 68 -4.70 11.31 29.55
N ALA A 69 -4.03 10.52 28.71
CA ALA A 69 -2.58 10.38 28.75
C ALA A 69 -1.86 11.72 28.49
N ARG A 70 -2.34 12.50 27.51
CA ARG A 70 -1.81 13.83 27.22
C ARG A 70 -1.91 14.76 28.44
N SER A 71 -3.06 14.78 29.11
CA SER A 71 -3.30 15.61 30.27
C SER A 71 -2.34 15.26 31.44
N SER A 72 -1.90 14.00 31.51
CA SER A 72 -0.96 13.52 32.54
C SER A 72 0.50 13.84 32.26
N LEU A 73 0.89 14.12 30.98
CA LEU A 73 2.28 14.34 30.58
C LEU A 73 2.85 15.70 31.02
N GLY A 74 2.01 16.68 31.38
CA GLY A 74 2.42 18.05 31.69
C GLY A 74 3.07 18.78 30.48
N PRO A 75 3.51 20.04 30.68
CA PRO A 75 3.98 20.91 29.61
C PRO A 75 5.29 20.45 28.92
N ALA A 76 6.10 19.66 29.60
CA ALA A 76 7.42 19.18 29.10
C ALA A 76 7.38 17.78 28.50
N GLY A 77 6.24 17.12 28.49
CA GLY A 77 6.09 15.75 28.00
C GLY A 77 6.22 15.65 26.48
N THR A 78 7.05 14.72 26.01
CA THR A 78 7.20 14.44 24.57
C THR A 78 6.12 13.46 24.11
N LEU A 79 5.29 13.89 23.17
CA LEU A 79 4.27 13.03 22.57
C LEU A 79 4.89 12.09 21.50
N PRO A 80 4.42 10.85 21.40
CA PRO A 80 4.78 9.94 20.32
C PRO A 80 4.55 10.57 18.93
N PRO A 81 5.29 10.12 17.88
CA PRO A 81 5.30 10.78 16.57
C PRO A 81 3.95 10.79 15.85
N LEU A 82 3.06 9.84 16.14
CA LEU A 82 1.73 9.73 15.52
C LEU A 82 0.60 9.93 16.55
N PHE A 83 0.87 10.59 17.65
CA PHE A 83 -0.07 10.74 18.75
C PHE A 83 -1.40 11.38 18.30
N GLY A 84 -2.49 10.63 18.46
CA GLY A 84 -3.84 11.04 18.11
C GLY A 84 -4.16 11.08 16.60
N VAL A 85 -3.25 10.62 15.75
CA VAL A 85 -3.44 10.61 14.28
C VAL A 85 -4.36 9.46 13.86
N PRO A 86 -5.50 9.72 13.18
CA PRO A 86 -6.35 8.69 12.61
C PRO A 86 -5.65 7.97 11.45
N MET A 87 -5.65 6.63 11.47
CA MET A 87 -5.02 5.79 10.46
C MET A 87 -5.99 4.76 9.90
N ILE A 88 -5.96 4.58 8.58
CA ILE A 88 -6.73 3.55 7.87
C ILE A 88 -5.80 2.41 7.48
N ILE A 89 -6.24 1.17 7.66
CA ILE A 89 -5.46 -0.03 7.41
C ILE A 89 -6.07 -0.84 6.26
N LYS A 90 -5.26 -1.16 5.24
CA LYS A 90 -5.71 -2.02 4.12
C LYS A 90 -6.20 -3.37 4.65
N ASP A 91 -7.31 -3.86 4.11
CA ASP A 91 -8.02 -5.02 4.68
C ASP A 91 -7.36 -6.40 4.39
N ASN A 92 -6.13 -6.40 3.91
CA ASN A 92 -5.24 -7.57 3.90
C ASN A 92 -4.14 -7.52 4.98
N ILE A 93 -4.16 -6.52 5.85
CA ILE A 93 -3.26 -6.39 7.00
C ILE A 93 -4.06 -6.75 8.25
N CYS A 94 -3.61 -7.75 9.00
CA CYS A 94 -4.30 -8.26 10.19
C CYS A 94 -4.43 -7.21 11.28
N THR A 95 -5.64 -7.10 11.83
CA THR A 95 -5.96 -6.32 13.01
C THR A 95 -6.87 -7.13 13.94
N ARG A 96 -6.68 -7.00 15.26
CA ARG A 96 -7.65 -7.53 16.24
C ARG A 96 -8.99 -6.82 16.15
N LEU A 97 -8.96 -5.53 15.77
CA LEU A 97 -10.17 -4.77 15.49
C LEU A 97 -10.82 -5.25 14.21
N GLY A 98 -12.11 -5.56 14.29
CA GLY A 98 -12.93 -5.92 13.15
C GLY A 98 -12.51 -7.24 12.47
N ARG A 99 -12.64 -7.26 11.16
CA ARG A 99 -12.32 -8.41 10.30
C ARG A 99 -11.16 -8.11 9.39
N THR A 100 -10.47 -9.14 8.92
CA THR A 100 -9.45 -9.05 7.86
C THR A 100 -9.90 -9.93 6.71
N THR A 101 -10.60 -9.31 5.74
CA THR A 101 -11.34 -10.05 4.71
C THR A 101 -10.57 -10.23 3.40
N CYS A 102 -9.52 -9.45 3.18
CA CYS A 102 -8.82 -9.36 1.89
C CYS A 102 -9.77 -9.00 0.73
N ALA A 103 -10.90 -8.34 1.01
CA ALA A 103 -11.98 -8.06 0.07
C ALA A 103 -12.51 -9.32 -0.65
N SER A 104 -12.49 -10.46 0.03
CA SER A 104 -12.86 -11.79 -0.48
C SER A 104 -13.98 -12.43 0.35
N ARG A 105 -14.88 -13.14 -0.32
CA ARG A 105 -15.85 -13.99 0.36
C ARG A 105 -15.18 -15.14 1.13
N MET A 106 -13.98 -15.54 0.71
CA MET A 106 -13.18 -16.56 1.38
C MET A 106 -12.90 -16.22 2.85
N LEU A 107 -12.64 -14.94 3.14
CA LEU A 107 -12.30 -14.44 4.47
C LEU A 107 -13.35 -13.44 5.02
N GLU A 108 -14.56 -13.38 4.46
CA GLU A 108 -15.56 -12.36 4.81
C GLU A 108 -15.87 -12.25 6.31
N ASN A 109 -15.73 -13.37 7.06
CA ASN A 109 -15.99 -13.45 8.49
C ASN A 109 -14.73 -13.66 9.34
N TYR A 110 -13.53 -13.63 8.73
CA TYR A 110 -12.30 -13.89 9.45
C TYR A 110 -11.92 -12.74 10.37
N ARG A 111 -11.67 -13.07 11.65
CA ARG A 111 -11.12 -12.16 12.66
C ARG A 111 -9.71 -12.63 13.03
N SER A 112 -8.75 -11.74 12.91
CA SER A 112 -7.37 -12.07 13.30
C SER A 112 -7.22 -12.13 14.81
N PRO A 113 -6.55 -13.16 15.37
CA PRO A 113 -6.25 -13.23 16.79
C PRO A 113 -5.12 -12.27 17.23
N PHE A 114 -4.45 -11.60 16.30
CA PHE A 114 -3.33 -10.69 16.55
C PHE A 114 -3.30 -9.52 15.58
N ASP A 115 -2.62 -8.46 15.96
CA ASP A 115 -2.30 -7.33 15.09
C ASP A 115 -1.01 -7.60 14.31
N ALA A 116 -0.97 -7.23 13.03
CA ALA A 116 0.26 -7.20 12.26
C ALA A 116 1.30 -6.31 12.96
N THR A 117 2.58 -6.64 12.83
CA THR A 117 3.66 -5.87 13.46
C THR A 117 3.61 -4.39 13.10
N CYS A 118 3.32 -4.04 11.84
CA CYS A 118 3.17 -2.65 11.43
C CYS A 118 1.99 -1.94 12.13
N VAL A 119 0.89 -2.63 12.39
CA VAL A 119 -0.28 -2.06 13.11
C VAL A 119 0.07 -1.84 14.58
N ARG A 120 0.66 -2.83 15.23
CA ARG A 120 1.11 -2.70 16.62
C ARG A 120 2.05 -1.51 16.81
N ARG A 121 3.02 -1.35 15.92
CA ARG A 121 3.96 -0.22 15.93
C ARG A 121 3.28 1.13 15.71
N LEU A 122 2.25 1.21 14.84
CA LEU A 122 1.45 2.43 14.70
C LEU A 122 0.74 2.81 15.99
N VAL A 123 0.13 1.83 16.66
CA VAL A 123 -0.57 2.03 17.93
C VAL A 123 0.41 2.44 19.05
N GLU A 124 1.59 1.83 19.10
CA GLU A 124 2.70 2.20 20.00
C GLU A 124 3.21 3.64 19.73
N ALA A 125 3.22 4.06 18.45
CA ALA A 125 3.54 5.44 18.06
C ALA A 125 2.40 6.44 18.34
N GLY A 126 1.28 6.00 18.93
CA GLY A 126 0.16 6.83 19.35
C GLY A 126 -0.95 7.02 18.31
N ALA A 127 -0.94 6.30 17.21
CA ALA A 127 -1.98 6.37 16.19
C ALA A 127 -3.32 5.77 16.68
N VAL A 128 -4.41 6.24 16.09
CA VAL A 128 -5.77 5.71 16.28
C VAL A 128 -6.21 4.99 15.00
N ILE A 129 -6.42 3.68 15.07
CA ILE A 129 -6.92 2.92 13.93
C ILE A 129 -8.42 3.14 13.83
N VAL A 130 -8.86 3.75 12.71
CA VAL A 130 -10.26 4.19 12.55
C VAL A 130 -11.06 3.36 11.54
N ALA A 131 -10.39 2.65 10.62
CA ALA A 131 -11.09 1.88 9.59
C ALA A 131 -10.22 0.81 8.90
N LYS A 132 -10.88 -0.12 8.21
CA LYS A 132 -10.28 -1.00 7.21
C LYS A 132 -10.65 -0.51 5.81
N SER A 133 -9.67 -0.47 4.89
CA SER A 133 -9.90 -0.03 3.53
C SER A 133 -10.11 -1.17 2.55
N ASN A 134 -10.98 -0.93 1.58
CA ASN A 134 -11.24 -1.83 0.46
C ASN A 134 -9.99 -2.02 -0.42
N LEU A 135 -9.97 -3.07 -1.23
CA LEU A 135 -8.83 -3.42 -2.09
C LEU A 135 -9.29 -4.34 -3.23
N ASP A 136 -8.45 -4.55 -4.22
CA ASP A 136 -8.62 -5.70 -5.11
C ASP A 136 -8.41 -7.00 -4.33
N GLU A 137 -9.24 -7.98 -4.55
CA GLU A 137 -9.29 -9.24 -3.78
C GLU A 137 -7.91 -9.89 -3.63
N PHE A 138 -7.50 -10.21 -2.39
CA PHE A 138 -6.17 -10.74 -2.03
C PHE A 138 -4.99 -9.94 -2.60
N ALA A 139 -5.16 -8.64 -2.78
CA ALA A 139 -4.20 -7.74 -3.41
C ALA A 139 -3.89 -8.08 -4.89
N MET A 140 -4.78 -8.81 -5.55
CA MET A 140 -4.67 -9.23 -6.95
C MET A 140 -5.52 -8.35 -7.86
N GLY A 141 -4.91 -7.28 -8.36
CA GLY A 141 -5.54 -6.30 -9.24
C GLY A 141 -4.74 -5.01 -9.29
N GLY A 142 -5.18 -4.08 -10.11
CA GLY A 142 -4.55 -2.79 -10.31
C GLY A 142 -5.56 -1.65 -10.53
N SER A 143 -6.87 -1.93 -10.37
CA SER A 143 -7.92 -0.95 -10.67
C SER A 143 -8.83 -0.64 -9.47
N GLY A 144 -8.94 -1.53 -8.48
CA GLY A 144 -9.89 -1.43 -7.39
C GLY A 144 -11.28 -1.97 -7.73
N GLU A 145 -11.40 -2.77 -8.82
CA GLU A 145 -12.66 -3.34 -9.29
C GLU A 145 -12.91 -4.77 -8.80
N HIS A 146 -11.86 -5.48 -8.38
CA HIS A 146 -11.92 -6.91 -8.04
C HIS A 146 -12.25 -7.19 -6.57
N SER A 147 -13.08 -6.37 -5.94
CA SER A 147 -13.52 -6.58 -4.56
C SER A 147 -14.85 -7.33 -4.50
N ALA A 148 -14.97 -8.32 -3.60
CA ALA A 148 -16.24 -8.96 -3.30
C ALA A 148 -17.28 -8.00 -2.69
N PHE A 149 -16.85 -6.83 -2.19
CA PHE A 149 -17.70 -5.77 -1.62
C PHE A 149 -17.99 -4.63 -2.60
N GLY A 150 -17.70 -4.84 -3.87
CA GLY A 150 -17.89 -3.86 -4.95
C GLY A 150 -16.67 -2.96 -5.19
N PRO A 151 -16.65 -2.26 -6.35
CA PRO A 151 -15.51 -1.46 -6.79
C PRO A 151 -15.32 -0.21 -5.93
N THR A 152 -14.06 0.15 -5.70
CA THR A 152 -13.69 1.46 -5.16
C THR A 152 -13.69 2.50 -6.27
N ARG A 153 -14.16 3.71 -6.00
CA ARG A 153 -14.23 4.82 -6.95
C ARG A 153 -13.18 5.88 -6.63
N ASN A 154 -12.63 6.50 -7.68
CA ASN A 154 -11.70 7.60 -7.52
C ASN A 154 -12.44 8.85 -7.02
N PRO A 155 -12.04 9.46 -5.89
CA PRO A 155 -12.77 10.63 -5.35
C PRO A 155 -12.67 11.88 -6.21
N TRP A 156 -11.69 11.98 -7.13
CA TRP A 156 -11.56 13.09 -8.06
C TRP A 156 -12.55 12.99 -9.24
N ASP A 157 -12.84 11.76 -9.66
CA ASP A 157 -13.79 11.47 -10.73
C ASP A 157 -14.33 10.05 -10.52
N HIS A 158 -15.57 9.94 -10.08
CA HIS A 158 -16.19 8.65 -9.76
C HIS A 158 -16.39 7.72 -10.97
N SER A 159 -16.20 8.22 -12.19
CA SER A 159 -16.20 7.41 -13.41
C SER A 159 -14.86 6.74 -13.69
N ARG A 160 -13.83 7.08 -12.92
CA ARG A 160 -12.47 6.57 -13.08
C ARG A 160 -12.07 5.64 -11.94
N VAL A 161 -11.12 4.75 -12.23
CA VAL A 161 -10.53 3.87 -11.24
C VAL A 161 -9.56 4.64 -10.32
N PRO A 162 -9.48 4.31 -9.03
CA PRO A 162 -8.50 4.89 -8.11
C PRO A 162 -7.12 4.23 -8.26
N GLY A 163 -7.01 3.18 -9.06
CA GLY A 163 -5.86 2.27 -9.08
C GLY A 163 -5.98 1.21 -7.99
N GLY A 164 -5.02 0.30 -7.93
CA GLY A 164 -5.03 -0.84 -7.00
C GLY A 164 -3.63 -1.49 -6.87
N SER A 165 -3.60 -2.47 -6.00
CA SER A 165 -4.69 -3.08 -5.24
C SER A 165 -5.07 -2.32 -3.95
N SER A 166 -4.29 -1.32 -3.48
CA SER A 166 -4.64 -0.52 -2.29
C SER A 166 -5.60 0.63 -2.65
N SER A 167 -6.65 0.31 -3.42
CA SER A 167 -7.63 1.24 -3.96
C SER A 167 -8.33 2.06 -2.88
N GLY A 168 -8.85 1.39 -1.86
CA GLY A 168 -9.55 2.03 -0.76
C GLY A 168 -8.64 2.87 0.12
N SER A 169 -7.38 2.46 0.35
CA SER A 169 -6.41 3.26 1.11
C SER A 169 -6.15 4.59 0.40
N ALA A 170 -5.90 4.56 -0.91
CA ALA A 170 -5.66 5.78 -1.69
C ALA A 170 -6.92 6.65 -1.79
N ALA A 171 -8.06 6.05 -2.12
CA ALA A 171 -9.31 6.80 -2.24
C ALA A 171 -9.74 7.45 -0.90
N ALA A 172 -9.57 6.76 0.22
CA ALA A 172 -9.92 7.27 1.54
C ALA A 172 -9.05 8.49 1.94
N VAL A 173 -7.73 8.42 1.71
CA VAL A 173 -6.84 9.57 1.98
C VAL A 173 -7.15 10.73 1.04
N ALA A 174 -7.32 10.48 -0.25
CA ALA A 174 -7.65 11.53 -1.23
C ALA A 174 -9.03 12.17 -0.97
N ALA A 175 -9.99 11.41 -0.44
CA ALA A 175 -11.29 11.93 -0.01
C ALA A 175 -11.24 12.65 1.36
N GLY A 176 -10.09 12.70 2.03
CA GLY A 176 -9.91 13.36 3.32
C GLY A 176 -10.51 12.62 4.52
N TYR A 177 -10.75 11.29 4.41
CA TYR A 177 -11.31 10.51 5.53
C TYR A 177 -10.30 10.34 6.67
N ALA A 178 -9.04 10.21 6.35
CA ALA A 178 -7.93 10.24 7.30
C ALA A 178 -6.69 10.84 6.62
N PRO A 179 -5.71 11.36 7.40
CA PRO A 179 -4.52 11.99 6.83
C PRO A 179 -3.55 11.00 6.19
N ALA A 180 -3.60 9.74 6.59
CA ALA A 180 -2.75 8.69 6.05
C ALA A 180 -3.41 7.31 6.14
N ALA A 181 -2.92 6.38 5.31
CA ALA A 181 -3.34 4.99 5.31
C ALA A 181 -2.15 4.06 5.07
N LEU A 182 -2.23 2.81 5.56
CA LEU A 182 -1.34 1.73 5.11
C LEU A 182 -1.93 1.02 3.90
N GLY A 183 -1.04 0.68 2.98
CA GLY A 183 -1.28 -0.21 1.85
C GLY A 183 -0.31 -1.38 1.82
N SER A 184 -0.45 -2.24 0.82
CA SER A 184 0.54 -3.27 0.48
C SER A 184 0.89 -3.18 -1.00
N ASP A 185 2.13 -3.47 -1.36
CA ASP A 185 2.67 -3.34 -2.72
C ASP A 185 3.46 -4.60 -3.10
N THR A 186 3.03 -5.27 -4.15
CA THR A 186 3.67 -6.44 -4.73
C THR A 186 4.24 -6.10 -6.11
N GLY A 187 3.51 -5.35 -6.90
CA GLY A 187 3.88 -4.92 -8.24
C GLY A 187 3.45 -3.48 -8.57
N GLY A 188 3.30 -2.60 -7.55
CA GLY A 188 2.84 -1.22 -7.72
C GLY A 188 1.66 -0.85 -6.83
N SER A 189 1.14 -1.77 -6.02
CA SER A 189 -0.16 -1.62 -5.35
C SER A 189 -0.24 -0.59 -4.21
N ILE A 190 0.83 0.14 -3.91
CA ILE A 190 0.84 1.40 -3.15
C ILE A 190 1.05 2.57 -4.11
N ARG A 191 2.10 2.48 -4.94
CA ARG A 191 2.60 3.56 -5.79
C ARG A 191 1.61 3.97 -6.87
N GLN A 192 0.99 3.00 -7.55
CA GLN A 192 0.03 3.23 -8.61
C GLN A 192 -1.25 3.92 -8.08
N PRO A 193 -1.99 3.37 -7.08
CA PRO A 193 -3.17 4.05 -6.58
C PRO A 193 -2.85 5.40 -5.92
N ALA A 194 -1.68 5.56 -5.28
CA ALA A 194 -1.25 6.86 -4.80
C ALA A 194 -1.11 7.87 -5.95
N ALA A 195 -0.47 7.49 -7.06
CA ALA A 195 -0.32 8.35 -8.24
C ALA A 195 -1.68 8.70 -8.86
N LEU A 196 -2.58 7.73 -9.05
CA LEU A 196 -3.90 7.96 -9.66
C LEU A 196 -4.86 8.76 -8.75
N CYS A 197 -4.60 8.80 -7.45
CA CYS A 197 -5.35 9.61 -6.49
C CYS A 197 -4.64 10.91 -6.07
N GLY A 198 -3.49 11.25 -6.68
CA GLY A 198 -2.76 12.50 -6.39
C GLY A 198 -2.09 12.53 -5.02
N LEU A 199 -1.57 11.40 -4.57
CA LEU A 199 -0.95 11.22 -3.26
C LEU A 199 0.53 10.85 -3.37
N THR A 200 1.23 10.95 -2.25
CA THR A 200 2.54 10.35 -2.03
C THR A 200 2.38 8.96 -1.43
N GLY A 201 2.93 7.93 -2.08
CA GLY A 201 2.98 6.57 -1.56
C GLY A 201 4.40 6.03 -1.58
N ILE A 202 4.79 5.30 -0.54
CA ILE A 202 6.13 4.69 -0.45
C ILE A 202 6.01 3.18 -0.30
N LYS A 203 6.65 2.45 -1.23
CA LYS A 203 7.01 1.06 -1.04
C LYS A 203 8.45 1.00 -0.52
N PRO A 204 8.68 0.65 0.74
CA PRO A 204 10.04 0.53 1.27
C PRO A 204 10.80 -0.61 0.59
N THR A 205 12.12 -0.63 0.76
CA THR A 205 12.95 -1.76 0.38
C THR A 205 12.46 -3.03 1.09
N TYR A 206 12.44 -4.14 0.35
CA TYR A 206 12.00 -5.44 0.87
C TYR A 206 12.74 -5.79 2.17
N GLY A 207 11.96 -6.20 3.18
CA GLY A 207 12.46 -6.54 4.51
C GLY A 207 12.63 -5.36 5.48
N ARG A 208 12.44 -4.11 5.04
CA ARG A 208 12.51 -2.95 5.96
C ARG A 208 11.28 -2.80 6.84
N VAL A 209 10.15 -3.29 6.40
CA VAL A 209 8.90 -3.38 7.19
C VAL A 209 8.54 -4.85 7.29
N SER A 210 8.23 -5.31 8.51
CA SER A 210 7.82 -6.69 8.76
C SER A 210 6.55 -7.05 7.99
N ARG A 211 6.53 -8.26 7.44
CA ARG A 211 5.37 -8.87 6.77
C ARG A 211 4.53 -9.73 7.72
N LEU A 212 4.91 -9.84 9.00
CA LEU A 212 4.12 -10.59 9.99
C LEU A 212 2.73 -9.95 10.13
N GLY A 213 1.69 -10.72 9.81
CA GLY A 213 0.30 -10.28 9.79
C GLY A 213 -0.16 -9.64 8.47
N LEU A 214 0.68 -9.59 7.43
CA LEU A 214 0.25 -9.33 6.07
C LEU A 214 -0.24 -10.64 5.43
N VAL A 215 -1.47 -10.67 4.92
CA VAL A 215 -1.97 -11.80 4.14
C VAL A 215 -1.21 -11.86 2.82
N ALA A 216 -0.48 -12.94 2.60
CA ALA A 216 0.47 -13.05 1.50
C ALA A 216 -0.22 -13.19 0.14
N PHE A 217 0.20 -12.37 -0.81
CA PHE A 217 0.00 -12.56 -2.25
C PHE A 217 1.23 -13.24 -2.87
N ALA A 218 2.35 -12.53 -2.97
CA ALA A 218 3.62 -13.05 -3.48
C ALA A 218 4.75 -12.77 -2.48
N SER A 219 5.13 -13.80 -1.74
CA SER A 219 5.98 -13.67 -0.55
C SER A 219 7.35 -13.05 -0.82
N SER A 220 7.89 -13.19 -2.03
CA SER A 220 9.17 -12.60 -2.42
C SER A 220 9.09 -11.13 -2.89
N LEU A 221 7.90 -10.56 -2.93
CA LEU A 221 7.63 -9.23 -3.48
C LEU A 221 6.84 -8.32 -2.53
N ASP A 222 5.94 -8.87 -1.72
CA ASP A 222 5.01 -8.13 -0.87
C ASP A 222 5.73 -7.23 0.13
N GLN A 223 5.29 -5.96 0.21
CA GLN A 223 5.70 -5.00 1.24
C GLN A 223 4.53 -4.16 1.72
N VAL A 224 4.56 -3.78 3.00
CA VAL A 224 3.64 -2.79 3.58
C VAL A 224 4.28 -1.41 3.50
N GLY A 225 3.49 -0.39 3.22
CA GLY A 225 3.95 1.00 3.24
C GLY A 225 2.80 2.01 3.31
N PRO A 226 3.12 3.26 3.66
CA PRO A 226 2.14 4.32 3.84
C PRO A 226 1.81 5.09 2.57
N MET A 227 0.63 5.73 2.59
CA MET A 227 0.17 6.75 1.66
C MET A 227 -0.35 7.96 2.43
N ALA A 228 -0.02 9.18 1.97
CA ALA A 228 -0.50 10.44 2.51
C ALA A 228 -0.40 11.55 1.44
N HIS A 229 -0.82 12.77 1.77
CA HIS A 229 -0.80 13.89 0.82
C HIS A 229 0.60 14.40 0.45
N ALA A 230 1.60 14.20 1.31
CA ALA A 230 2.96 14.68 1.05
C ALA A 230 4.02 13.76 1.66
N ALA A 231 5.26 13.88 1.18
CA ALA A 231 6.40 13.14 1.70
C ALA A 231 6.61 13.38 3.20
N ALA A 232 6.41 14.62 3.66
CA ALA A 232 6.51 14.98 5.09
C ALA A 232 5.49 14.26 5.98
N ASP A 233 4.31 13.91 5.43
CA ASP A 233 3.28 13.17 6.16
C ASP A 233 3.52 11.65 6.10
N VAL A 234 4.17 11.16 5.03
CA VAL A 234 4.49 9.74 4.85
C VAL A 234 5.69 9.31 5.72
N ALA A 235 6.70 10.17 5.87
CA ALA A 235 7.94 9.84 6.56
C ALA A 235 7.73 9.36 8.01
N PRO A 236 7.01 10.07 8.91
CA PRO A 236 6.82 9.62 10.28
C PRO A 236 6.01 8.30 10.38
N VAL A 237 5.11 8.04 9.43
CA VAL A 237 4.37 6.77 9.38
C VAL A 237 5.30 5.63 8.98
N LEU A 238 6.16 5.86 7.97
CA LEU A 238 7.14 4.87 7.53
C LEU A 238 8.14 4.56 8.65
N GLU A 239 8.67 5.57 9.32
CA GLU A 239 9.59 5.40 10.45
C GLU A 239 8.97 4.59 11.58
N ALA A 240 7.70 4.85 11.90
CA ALA A 240 6.99 4.13 12.94
C ALA A 240 6.86 2.62 12.63
N ILE A 241 6.66 2.22 11.36
CA ILE A 241 6.43 0.83 10.99
C ILE A 241 7.70 0.06 10.62
N MET A 242 8.82 0.74 10.34
CA MET A 242 10.12 0.13 9.97
C MET A 242 10.83 -0.49 11.16
N GLY A 243 11.80 -1.36 10.87
CA GLY A 243 12.73 -1.97 11.83
C GLY A 243 12.62 -3.48 11.87
N HIS A 244 13.63 -4.10 12.48
CA HIS A 244 13.73 -5.55 12.59
C HIS A 244 12.55 -6.17 13.35
N ASP A 245 12.10 -7.31 12.89
CA ASP A 245 11.07 -8.14 13.54
C ASP A 245 11.54 -9.60 13.55
N PRO A 246 11.86 -10.17 14.73
CA PRO A 246 12.27 -11.58 14.81
C PRO A 246 11.15 -12.56 14.42
N GLY A 247 9.90 -12.12 14.37
CA GLY A 247 8.76 -12.90 13.90
C GLY A 247 8.66 -13.03 12.37
N ASP A 248 9.45 -12.26 11.62
CA ASP A 248 9.52 -12.31 10.15
C ASP A 248 10.95 -12.63 9.69
N SER A 249 11.17 -13.86 9.23
CA SER A 249 12.49 -14.31 8.74
C SER A 249 13.02 -13.52 7.54
N THR A 250 12.19 -12.69 6.90
CA THR A 250 12.59 -11.81 5.79
C THR A 250 12.90 -10.39 6.24
N SER A 251 12.70 -10.08 7.52
CA SER A 251 12.96 -8.76 8.08
C SER A 251 14.46 -8.49 8.16
N LEU A 252 14.89 -7.34 7.66
CA LEU A 252 16.29 -6.94 7.69
C LEU A 252 16.66 -6.34 9.06
N ASP A 253 17.81 -6.76 9.58
CA ASP A 253 18.44 -6.08 10.71
C ASP A 253 19.15 -4.83 10.19
N ALA A 254 18.40 -3.77 10.04
CA ALA A 254 18.86 -2.49 9.52
C ALA A 254 18.20 -1.34 10.27
N ASP A 255 18.98 -0.29 10.52
CA ASP A 255 18.51 0.90 11.22
C ASP A 255 17.24 1.48 10.58
N ALA A 256 16.22 1.69 11.40
CA ALA A 256 14.92 2.19 10.95
C ALA A 256 14.89 3.71 10.71
N ARG A 257 15.98 4.41 11.07
CA ARG A 257 15.99 5.86 11.22
C ARG A 257 16.28 6.61 9.92
N GLN A 258 15.76 7.86 9.83
CA GLN A 258 16.17 9.02 9.02
C GLN A 258 15.29 9.43 7.83
N GLY A 259 14.03 8.97 7.70
CA GLY A 259 13.15 9.50 6.63
C GLY A 259 12.81 10.98 6.85
N SER A 260 12.43 11.36 8.07
CA SER A 260 12.05 12.73 8.41
C SER A 260 13.23 13.70 8.39
N GLU A 261 14.40 13.28 8.82
CA GLU A 261 15.63 14.09 8.78
C GLU A 261 16.07 14.38 7.33
N LEU A 262 15.90 13.41 6.43
CA LEU A 262 16.27 13.54 5.01
C LEU A 262 15.40 14.55 4.24
N LEU A 263 14.20 14.89 4.75
CA LEU A 263 13.30 15.84 4.10
C LEU A 263 13.87 17.26 4.01
N THR A 264 14.83 17.60 4.87
CA THR A 264 15.50 18.91 4.90
C THR A 264 16.85 18.90 4.19
N THR A 265 17.30 17.74 3.69
CA THR A 265 18.58 17.61 3.01
C THR A 265 18.53 18.37 1.66
N PRO A 266 19.52 19.25 1.39
CA PRO A 266 19.59 19.94 0.10
C PRO A 266 19.70 18.97 -1.06
N ILE A 267 19.01 19.26 -2.17
CA ILE A 267 19.06 18.46 -3.40
C ILE A 267 20.22 18.85 -4.32
N VAL A 268 20.98 19.88 -3.96
CA VAL A 268 22.19 20.29 -4.68
C VAL A 268 23.19 19.13 -4.71
N GLY A 269 23.66 18.77 -5.92
CA GLY A 269 24.57 17.65 -6.12
C GLY A 269 23.87 16.27 -6.19
N LEU A 270 22.54 16.21 -5.99
CA LEU A 270 21.78 14.99 -6.21
C LEU A 270 21.89 14.57 -7.70
N ARG A 271 22.28 13.33 -7.96
CA ARG A 271 22.36 12.76 -9.31
C ARG A 271 21.10 11.92 -9.55
N LEU A 272 20.26 12.37 -10.50
CA LEU A 272 19.00 11.69 -10.86
C LEU A 272 19.17 11.02 -12.22
N GLY A 273 19.03 9.69 -12.23
CA GLY A 273 18.97 8.88 -13.46
C GLY A 273 17.60 8.97 -14.11
N VAL A 274 17.55 9.29 -15.39
CA VAL A 274 16.33 9.23 -16.20
C VAL A 274 16.53 8.13 -17.23
N PRO A 275 15.84 6.97 -17.10
CA PRO A 275 16.00 5.88 -18.07
C PRO A 275 15.35 6.26 -19.41
N SER A 276 15.93 5.75 -20.51
CA SER A 276 15.37 5.91 -21.86
C SER A 276 13.91 5.44 -21.91
N GLN A 277 13.57 4.37 -21.20
CA GLN A 277 12.25 3.82 -21.08
C GLN A 277 11.21 4.80 -20.46
N ALA A 278 11.65 5.73 -19.62
CA ALA A 278 10.77 6.76 -19.05
C ALA A 278 10.19 7.72 -20.11
N ARG A 279 10.84 7.84 -21.27
CA ARG A 279 10.44 8.67 -22.41
C ARG A 279 9.73 7.87 -23.50
N SER A 280 9.06 6.78 -23.15
CA SER A 280 8.34 5.94 -24.11
C SER A 280 7.29 6.75 -24.89
N SER A 281 7.16 6.46 -26.19
CA SER A 281 6.07 7.01 -27.02
C SER A 281 4.68 6.50 -26.63
N ALA A 282 4.60 5.46 -25.80
CA ALA A 282 3.36 4.96 -25.23
C ALA A 282 2.84 5.83 -24.07
N ASN A 283 3.66 6.72 -23.51
CA ASN A 283 3.20 7.63 -22.47
C ASN A 283 2.14 8.61 -23.02
N HIS A 284 1.09 8.85 -22.24
CA HIS A 284 0.18 9.94 -22.58
C HIS A 284 0.92 11.29 -22.58
N ALA A 285 0.57 12.18 -23.50
CA ALA A 285 1.29 13.47 -23.68
C ALA A 285 1.37 14.32 -22.40
N SER A 286 0.35 14.26 -21.53
CA SER A 286 0.37 14.95 -20.23
C SER A 286 1.43 14.37 -19.28
N VAL A 287 1.62 13.05 -19.27
CA VAL A 287 2.62 12.37 -18.43
C VAL A 287 4.04 12.76 -18.90
N SER A 288 4.29 12.71 -20.22
CA SER A 288 5.58 13.15 -20.79
C SER A 288 5.89 14.61 -20.44
N ARG A 289 4.90 15.49 -20.55
CA ARG A 289 5.05 16.91 -20.18
C ARG A 289 5.41 17.08 -18.70
N VAL A 290 4.72 16.40 -17.80
CA VAL A 290 4.99 16.46 -16.36
C VAL A 290 6.35 15.89 -16.03
N LEU A 291 6.80 14.82 -16.69
CA LEU A 291 8.14 14.28 -16.52
C LEU A 291 9.21 15.34 -16.88
N GLU A 292 9.11 15.98 -18.05
CA GLU A 292 10.08 17.00 -18.46
C GLU A 292 10.04 18.25 -17.56
N GLN A 293 8.86 18.67 -17.09
CA GLN A 293 8.72 19.75 -16.10
C GLN A 293 9.40 19.38 -14.78
N THR A 294 9.23 18.14 -14.32
CA THR A 294 9.88 17.64 -13.10
C THR A 294 11.40 17.61 -13.24
N ILE A 295 11.91 17.12 -14.38
CA ILE A 295 13.34 17.15 -14.71
C ILE A 295 13.89 18.58 -14.67
N ALA A 296 13.19 19.53 -15.29
CA ALA A 296 13.58 20.93 -15.27
C ALA A 296 13.61 21.53 -13.86
N THR A 297 12.61 21.19 -13.04
CA THR A 297 12.53 21.65 -11.64
C THR A 297 13.70 21.14 -10.81
N PHE A 298 14.04 19.85 -10.91
CA PHE A 298 15.20 19.30 -10.19
C PHE A 298 16.51 19.89 -10.66
N ARG A 299 16.67 20.11 -11.98
CA ARG A 299 17.86 20.77 -12.55
C ARG A 299 18.01 22.20 -12.02
N ALA A 300 16.92 22.98 -12.01
CA ALA A 300 16.91 24.33 -11.49
C ALA A 300 17.25 24.40 -9.99
N ALA A 301 16.90 23.35 -9.24
CA ALA A 301 17.22 23.21 -7.82
C ALA A 301 18.64 22.66 -7.55
N GLY A 302 19.47 22.48 -8.59
CA GLY A 302 20.88 22.08 -8.46
C GLY A 302 21.16 20.59 -8.57
N ALA A 303 20.17 19.77 -8.94
CA ALA A 303 20.41 18.36 -9.22
C ALA A 303 21.06 18.15 -10.60
N THR A 304 21.90 17.12 -10.70
CA THR A 304 22.46 16.66 -11.98
C THR A 304 21.56 15.58 -12.58
N ILE A 305 21.10 15.80 -13.80
CA ILE A 305 20.30 14.79 -14.53
C ILE A 305 21.25 13.93 -15.37
N VAL A 306 21.13 12.62 -15.24
CA VAL A 306 21.96 11.63 -15.90
C VAL A 306 21.05 10.70 -16.73
N ASP A 307 21.26 10.63 -18.03
CA ASP A 307 20.58 9.64 -18.86
C ASP A 307 21.16 8.25 -18.57
N ILE A 308 20.28 7.30 -18.30
CA ILE A 308 20.62 5.91 -18.01
C ILE A 308 19.81 4.99 -18.92
N ASP A 309 20.26 3.74 -19.03
CA ASP A 309 19.55 2.69 -19.75
C ASP A 309 19.30 1.49 -18.83
N LEU A 310 18.09 0.92 -18.93
CA LEU A 310 17.67 -0.27 -18.21
C LEU A 310 17.24 -1.35 -19.22
N PRO A 311 18.18 -1.97 -19.93
CA PRO A 311 17.91 -2.79 -21.14
C PRO A 311 17.00 -4.00 -20.87
N HIS A 312 16.85 -4.44 -19.62
CA HIS A 312 16.00 -5.58 -19.28
C HIS A 312 14.66 -5.16 -18.67
N ALA A 313 14.36 -3.85 -18.51
CA ALA A 313 13.16 -3.37 -17.86
C ALA A 313 11.86 -3.85 -18.54
N ASP A 314 11.86 -3.99 -19.87
CA ASP A 314 10.71 -4.46 -20.64
C ASP A 314 10.25 -5.89 -20.29
N ALA A 315 11.17 -6.72 -19.77
CA ALA A 315 10.83 -8.05 -19.27
C ALA A 315 10.10 -8.02 -17.90
N GLY A 316 10.02 -6.85 -17.25
CA GLY A 316 9.54 -6.71 -15.87
C GLY A 316 8.10 -7.17 -15.69
N ILE A 317 7.19 -6.75 -16.56
CA ILE A 317 5.76 -7.11 -16.51
C ILE A 317 5.59 -8.61 -16.72
N ALA A 318 6.24 -9.18 -17.74
CA ALA A 318 6.15 -10.61 -18.03
C ALA A 318 6.70 -11.46 -16.86
N ALA A 319 7.87 -11.09 -16.32
CA ALA A 319 8.45 -11.76 -15.17
C ALA A 319 7.54 -11.69 -13.93
N TYR A 320 6.92 -10.53 -13.67
CA TYR A 320 5.96 -10.36 -12.58
C TYR A 320 4.75 -11.28 -12.73
N TYR A 321 4.12 -11.33 -13.92
CA TYR A 321 2.93 -12.17 -14.15
C TYR A 321 3.22 -13.68 -14.16
N ILE A 322 4.48 -14.09 -14.15
CA ILE A 322 4.89 -15.47 -13.93
C ILE A 322 5.18 -15.72 -12.46
N ILE A 323 6.02 -14.89 -11.82
CA ILE A 323 6.46 -15.10 -10.43
C ILE A 323 5.30 -14.92 -9.45
N ALA A 324 4.56 -13.81 -9.56
CA ALA A 324 3.53 -13.49 -8.57
C ALA A 324 2.35 -14.49 -8.57
N PRO A 325 1.78 -14.92 -9.71
CA PRO A 325 0.78 -15.99 -9.72
C PRO A 325 1.32 -17.35 -9.22
N ALA A 326 2.57 -17.70 -9.53
CA ALA A 326 3.20 -18.92 -9.02
C ALA A 326 3.25 -18.93 -7.48
N GLU A 327 3.72 -17.85 -6.89
CA GLU A 327 3.74 -17.71 -5.42
C GLU A 327 2.33 -17.62 -4.83
N ALA A 328 1.39 -16.94 -5.51
CA ALA A 328 0.00 -16.87 -5.11
C ALA A 328 -0.66 -18.24 -5.05
N SER A 329 -0.46 -19.10 -6.06
CA SER A 329 -1.04 -20.44 -6.08
C SER A 329 -0.61 -21.27 -4.86
N SER A 330 0.65 -21.14 -4.44
CA SER A 330 1.18 -21.76 -3.22
C SER A 330 0.61 -21.11 -1.95
N ASN A 331 0.61 -19.77 -1.87
CA ASN A 331 0.14 -19.05 -0.70
C ASN A 331 -1.36 -19.24 -0.45
N LEU A 332 -2.17 -19.28 -1.50
CA LEU A 332 -3.62 -19.42 -1.39
C LEU A 332 -4.09 -20.89 -1.29
N ALA A 333 -3.18 -21.86 -1.37
CA ALA A 333 -3.50 -23.28 -1.14
C ALA A 333 -4.02 -23.55 0.29
N ARG A 334 -3.65 -22.70 1.26
CA ARG A 334 -4.11 -22.79 2.65
C ARG A 334 -5.59 -22.51 2.87
N TYR A 335 -6.26 -21.87 1.91
CA TYR A 335 -7.70 -21.58 1.97
C TYR A 335 -8.47 -22.74 1.33
N ASP A 336 -8.65 -23.78 2.11
CA ASP A 336 -9.23 -25.06 1.72
C ASP A 336 -10.63 -25.32 2.32
N GLY A 337 -11.12 -24.39 3.15
CA GLY A 337 -12.40 -24.53 3.86
C GLY A 337 -12.33 -25.39 5.12
N VAL A 338 -11.13 -25.81 5.58
CA VAL A 338 -10.94 -26.64 6.77
C VAL A 338 -10.47 -25.84 7.98
N ARG A 339 -9.39 -25.09 7.83
CA ARG A 339 -8.70 -24.44 8.96
C ARG A 339 -9.33 -23.10 9.34
N PHE A 340 -9.67 -22.30 8.37
CA PHE A 340 -10.27 -20.96 8.55
C PHE A 340 -10.85 -20.47 7.21
N GLY A 341 -11.66 -19.42 7.28
CA GLY A 341 -12.34 -18.85 6.13
C GLY A 341 -13.65 -19.56 5.79
N ARG A 342 -14.15 -19.30 4.58
CA ARG A 342 -15.38 -19.86 4.06
C ARG A 342 -15.26 -21.38 3.90
N ARG A 343 -16.26 -22.10 4.43
CA ARG A 343 -16.47 -23.53 4.19
C ARG A 343 -17.81 -23.72 3.52
N ALA A 344 -17.82 -24.35 2.35
CA ALA A 344 -19.05 -24.71 1.65
C ALA A 344 -19.78 -25.87 2.38
N ALA A 345 -21.08 -25.85 2.30
CA ALA A 345 -21.89 -26.97 2.77
C ALA A 345 -21.60 -28.23 1.95
N VAL A 346 -21.54 -29.36 2.61
CA VAL A 346 -21.36 -30.71 2.02
C VAL A 346 -22.56 -31.54 2.32
N THR A 347 -23.09 -32.25 1.32
CA THR A 347 -24.16 -33.19 1.48
C THR A 347 -23.61 -34.54 1.96
N GLN A 348 -24.36 -35.27 2.77
CA GLN A 348 -23.96 -36.60 3.27
C GLN A 348 -23.64 -37.53 2.08
N GLY A 349 -22.44 -38.13 2.09
CA GLY A 349 -21.94 -39.01 1.03
C GLY A 349 -21.16 -38.35 -0.08
N GLU A 350 -21.05 -37.01 -0.11
CA GLU A 350 -20.15 -36.30 -1.04
C GLU A 350 -18.68 -36.51 -0.65
N PRO A 351 -17.77 -36.65 -1.63
CA PRO A 351 -16.35 -36.77 -1.36
C PRO A 351 -15.76 -35.46 -0.83
N LEU A 352 -14.65 -35.53 -0.08
CA LEU A 352 -13.97 -34.36 0.52
C LEU A 352 -13.55 -33.32 -0.53
N GLU A 353 -13.17 -33.75 -1.73
CA GLU A 353 -12.81 -32.88 -2.86
C GLU A 353 -13.96 -31.97 -3.28
N ALA A 354 -15.21 -32.39 -3.12
CA ALA A 354 -16.37 -31.55 -3.41
C ALA A 354 -16.43 -30.33 -2.47
N MET A 355 -16.10 -30.53 -1.20
CA MET A 355 -16.02 -29.43 -0.22
C MET A 355 -14.89 -28.46 -0.56
N TYR A 356 -13.71 -28.94 -0.89
CA TYR A 356 -12.58 -28.08 -1.28
C TYR A 356 -12.90 -27.28 -2.55
N THR A 357 -13.37 -27.96 -3.58
CA THR A 357 -13.71 -27.34 -4.86
C THR A 357 -14.78 -26.27 -4.68
N ARG A 358 -15.88 -26.59 -4.00
CA ARG A 358 -16.99 -25.66 -3.78
C ARG A 358 -16.59 -24.48 -2.90
N SER A 359 -15.84 -24.71 -1.81
CA SER A 359 -15.36 -23.65 -0.93
C SER A 359 -14.49 -22.62 -1.70
N ARG A 360 -13.59 -23.11 -2.55
CA ARG A 360 -12.70 -22.26 -3.35
C ARG A 360 -13.43 -21.58 -4.51
N THR A 361 -14.33 -22.28 -5.19
CA THR A 361 -15.10 -21.70 -6.31
C THR A 361 -16.05 -20.60 -5.85
N GLU A 362 -16.71 -20.77 -4.71
CA GLU A 362 -17.62 -19.78 -4.17
C GLU A 362 -16.91 -18.66 -3.40
N GLY A 363 -15.75 -18.98 -2.81
CA GLY A 363 -15.00 -18.09 -1.93
C GLY A 363 -14.10 -17.11 -2.69
N PHE A 364 -13.49 -17.53 -3.80
CA PHE A 364 -12.60 -16.68 -4.60
C PHE A 364 -13.30 -16.05 -5.79
N GLY A 365 -13.03 -14.80 -6.05
CA GLY A 365 -13.42 -14.11 -7.27
C GLY A 365 -12.64 -14.58 -8.50
N SER A 366 -13.15 -14.24 -9.68
CA SER A 366 -12.63 -14.73 -10.98
C SER A 366 -11.16 -14.40 -11.23
N GLU A 367 -10.70 -13.20 -10.84
CA GLU A 367 -9.31 -12.80 -11.03
C GLU A 367 -8.35 -13.61 -10.16
N VAL A 368 -8.72 -13.88 -8.91
CA VAL A 368 -7.94 -14.73 -8.00
C VAL A 368 -7.90 -16.17 -8.52
N GLN A 369 -9.02 -16.72 -8.95
CA GLN A 369 -9.09 -18.05 -9.57
C GLN A 369 -8.17 -18.14 -10.79
N ARG A 370 -8.22 -17.14 -11.69
CA ARG A 370 -7.38 -17.07 -12.88
C ARG A 370 -5.90 -17.10 -12.53
N ARG A 371 -5.46 -16.31 -11.53
CA ARG A 371 -4.05 -16.27 -11.10
C ARG A 371 -3.62 -17.55 -10.39
N ILE A 372 -4.48 -18.18 -9.61
CA ILE A 372 -4.18 -19.51 -9.03
C ILE A 372 -3.98 -20.55 -10.13
N MET A 373 -4.85 -20.60 -11.13
CA MET A 373 -4.73 -21.53 -12.25
C MET A 373 -3.44 -21.29 -13.05
N LEU A 374 -3.14 -20.02 -13.38
CA LEU A 374 -1.91 -19.64 -14.08
C LEU A 374 -0.67 -20.05 -13.26
N GLY A 375 -0.65 -19.75 -11.96
CA GLY A 375 0.46 -20.11 -11.08
C GLY A 375 0.66 -21.61 -10.95
N THR A 376 -0.42 -22.37 -10.83
CA THR A 376 -0.38 -23.85 -10.81
C THR A 376 0.20 -24.42 -12.10
N HIS A 377 -0.20 -23.87 -13.25
CA HIS A 377 0.35 -24.26 -14.55
C HIS A 377 1.85 -23.97 -14.65
N VAL A 378 2.28 -22.77 -14.27
CA VAL A 378 3.69 -22.35 -14.29
C VAL A 378 4.57 -23.24 -13.39
N LEU A 379 4.04 -23.73 -12.27
CA LEU A 379 4.77 -24.59 -11.34
C LEU A 379 4.67 -26.08 -11.69
N SER A 380 3.90 -26.47 -12.71
CA SER A 380 3.75 -27.88 -13.09
C SER A 380 4.99 -28.43 -13.78
N SER A 381 5.11 -29.76 -13.79
CA SER A 381 6.23 -30.48 -14.43
C SER A 381 6.34 -30.11 -15.91
N GLY A 382 7.55 -29.84 -16.37
CA GLY A 382 7.86 -29.42 -17.74
C GLY A 382 7.73 -27.91 -17.99
N TYR A 383 7.01 -27.15 -17.15
CA TYR A 383 6.86 -25.69 -17.30
C TYR A 383 7.68 -24.89 -16.28
N TYR A 384 8.02 -25.48 -15.15
CA TYR A 384 8.78 -24.82 -14.10
C TYR A 384 10.10 -24.22 -14.59
N ASP A 385 10.92 -25.01 -15.27
CA ASP A 385 12.22 -24.55 -15.77
C ASP A 385 12.06 -23.52 -16.90
N ALA A 386 11.10 -23.76 -17.81
CA ALA A 386 10.87 -22.92 -18.97
C ALA A 386 10.34 -21.52 -18.58
N TYR A 387 9.45 -21.45 -17.62
CA TYR A 387 8.78 -20.20 -17.24
C TYR A 387 9.28 -19.64 -15.90
N TYR A 388 9.17 -20.38 -14.80
CA TYR A 388 9.46 -19.83 -13.48
C TYR A 388 10.94 -19.49 -13.30
N LEU A 389 11.84 -20.41 -13.62
CA LEU A 389 13.27 -20.14 -13.53
C LEU A 389 13.72 -19.06 -14.53
N THR A 390 13.12 -19.02 -15.72
CA THR A 390 13.41 -17.98 -16.71
C THR A 390 12.97 -16.60 -16.19
N ALA A 391 11.81 -16.49 -15.57
CA ALA A 391 11.34 -15.25 -14.94
C ALA A 391 12.25 -14.81 -13.76
N LEU A 392 12.75 -15.75 -12.95
CA LEU A 392 13.72 -15.43 -11.89
C LEU A 392 15.06 -14.94 -12.46
N ARG A 393 15.52 -15.49 -13.60
CA ARG A 393 16.72 -15.01 -14.32
C ARG A 393 16.50 -13.59 -14.86
N ALA A 394 15.35 -13.33 -15.47
CA ALA A 394 14.97 -11.99 -15.95
C ALA A 394 14.95 -10.97 -14.77
N ARG A 395 14.34 -11.32 -13.64
CA ARG A 395 14.37 -10.50 -12.41
C ARG A 395 15.80 -10.17 -11.97
N ARG A 396 16.73 -11.14 -12.08
CA ARG A 396 18.14 -10.92 -11.75
C ARG A 396 18.83 -9.96 -12.71
N LEU A 397 18.51 -10.03 -14.01
CA LEU A 397 19.04 -9.11 -15.01
C LEU A 397 18.52 -7.69 -14.81
N ILE A 398 17.23 -7.51 -14.53
CA ILE A 398 16.63 -6.22 -14.17
C ILE A 398 17.35 -5.63 -12.94
N LYS A 399 17.57 -6.45 -11.89
CA LYS A 399 18.33 -5.99 -10.73
C LYS A 399 19.72 -5.48 -11.11
N ARG A 400 20.44 -6.17 -12.00
CA ARG A 400 21.78 -5.74 -12.45
C ARG A 400 21.75 -4.41 -13.19
N ASP A 401 20.70 -4.08 -13.92
CA ASP A 401 20.56 -2.77 -14.57
C ASP A 401 20.53 -1.66 -13.52
N PHE A 402 19.75 -1.84 -12.45
CA PHE A 402 19.72 -0.89 -11.34
C PHE A 402 21.05 -0.86 -10.56
N ASP A 403 21.67 -2.02 -10.29
CA ASP A 403 22.97 -2.09 -9.63
C ASP A 403 24.02 -1.27 -10.41
N ARG A 404 24.01 -1.34 -11.75
CA ARG A 404 24.88 -0.52 -12.62
C ARG A 404 24.56 0.96 -12.53
N ALA A 405 23.27 1.32 -12.56
CA ALA A 405 22.84 2.72 -12.48
C ALA A 405 23.30 3.38 -11.16
N PHE A 406 23.22 2.64 -10.05
CA PHE A 406 23.63 3.13 -8.72
C PHE A 406 25.11 2.94 -8.40
N SER A 407 25.87 2.14 -9.19
CA SER A 407 27.29 1.92 -8.95
C SER A 407 28.10 3.20 -9.05
N ARG A 408 29.01 3.42 -8.10
CA ARG A 408 29.97 4.54 -8.06
C ARG A 408 31.32 4.18 -8.66
N ASP A 409 31.45 3.01 -9.28
CA ASP A 409 32.70 2.59 -9.94
C ASP A 409 33.02 3.53 -11.12
N PRO A 410 34.32 3.71 -11.45
CA PRO A 410 34.73 4.53 -12.58
C PRO A 410 34.02 4.14 -13.89
N GLY A 411 33.43 5.10 -14.57
CA GLY A 411 32.68 4.90 -15.81
C GLY A 411 31.22 4.49 -15.63
N MET A 412 30.75 4.30 -14.39
CA MET A 412 29.33 4.01 -14.11
C MET A 412 28.53 5.31 -13.85
N PRO A 413 27.19 5.30 -14.09
CA PRO A 413 26.35 6.48 -13.92
C PRO A 413 26.38 7.09 -12.51
N GLY A 414 26.48 6.27 -11.47
CA GLY A 414 26.56 6.70 -10.07
C GLY A 414 25.38 7.57 -9.64
N VAL A 415 24.15 7.21 -10.04
CA VAL A 415 22.97 7.98 -9.67
C VAL A 415 22.55 7.69 -8.24
N HIS A 416 21.91 8.66 -7.59
CA HIS A 416 21.38 8.51 -6.24
C HIS A 416 19.91 8.06 -6.24
N ALA A 417 19.18 8.40 -7.29
CA ALA A 417 17.80 7.99 -7.50
C ALA A 417 17.48 7.88 -8.99
N VAL A 418 16.43 7.16 -9.34
CA VAL A 418 15.89 7.07 -10.70
C VAL A 418 14.54 7.78 -10.74
N LEU A 419 14.35 8.63 -11.74
CA LEU A 419 13.12 9.38 -11.99
C LEU A 419 12.43 8.82 -13.23
N MET A 420 11.18 8.40 -13.08
CA MET A 420 10.34 7.85 -14.15
C MET A 420 8.85 8.03 -13.81
N PRO A 421 7.93 7.91 -14.78
CA PRO A 421 6.50 7.84 -14.51
C PRO A 421 6.15 6.72 -13.53
N ALA A 422 5.10 6.93 -12.73
CA ALA A 422 4.72 5.99 -11.68
C ALA A 422 4.01 4.73 -12.23
N THR A 423 3.32 4.85 -13.38
CA THR A 423 2.55 3.78 -14.03
C THR A 423 2.39 4.08 -15.52
#